data_ccf6717132315ce6f454dfb61cfce6af
#
_entry.id   ccf6717132315ce6f454dfb61cfce6af
#
_cell.length_a   1.000
_cell.length_b   1.000
_cell.length_c   1.000
_cell.angle_alpha   90.00
_cell.angle_beta   90.00
_cell.angle_gamma   90.00
#
_symmetry.space_group_name_H-M   'P 1'
#
loop_
_entity.id
_entity.type
_entity.pdbx_description
1 polymer ?
#
loop_
_entity_poly.entity_id
_entity_poly.type
_entity_poly.pdbx_seq_one_letter_code
_entity_poly.pdbx_strand_id
1 'polypeptide(L)'
;HPDDAFVYWNDDPIIKRELPKYKHGKLYPFAEEKHEGAAAYTHEESLIFTEPVPFNMELEELSLTGKHNLYNSMAAGISANVAGIQKETIREALGTFAGVEHRLEKVAKVNGVEYINDSKATNVNSCWYALQSMKGKTVLILGGKDKGNDYSEIADLVKEKCSALIFLGADNSK
;
A
#
# COMPACT_ATOMS: atom_id res chain seq x y z
N HIS A 1 24.53 0.90 11.37
CA HIS A 1 24.82 1.34 12.73
C HIS A 1 23.95 0.58 13.73
N PRO A 2 24.36 0.32 14.99
CA PRO A 2 23.52 -0.37 15.98
C PRO A 2 22.19 0.34 16.28
N ASP A 3 22.13 1.65 16.11
CA ASP A 3 20.96 2.47 16.37
C ASP A 3 20.08 2.68 15.14
N ASP A 4 20.48 2.15 13.97
CA ASP A 4 19.64 2.22 12.77
C ASP A 4 18.35 1.41 12.98
N ALA A 5 17.24 1.91 12.43
CA ALA A 5 15.97 1.22 12.44
C ALA A 5 15.68 0.59 11.08
N PHE A 6 15.27 -0.67 11.07
CA PHE A 6 14.82 -1.36 9.88
C PHE A 6 13.34 -1.70 10.02
N VAL A 7 12.50 -0.94 9.33
CA VAL A 7 11.04 -1.15 9.26
C VAL A 7 10.74 -2.00 8.03
N TYR A 8 10.03 -3.10 8.20
CA TYR A 8 9.81 -4.03 7.09
C TYR A 8 8.50 -4.82 7.21
N TRP A 9 7.95 -5.21 6.06
CA TRP A 9 6.82 -6.13 6.01
C TRP A 9 7.28 -7.55 6.32
N ASN A 10 6.80 -8.10 7.42
CA ASN A 10 7.24 -9.40 7.92
C ASN A 10 6.91 -10.58 7.00
N ASP A 11 5.85 -10.46 6.19
CA ASP A 11 5.40 -11.56 5.33
C ASP A 11 6.02 -11.56 3.94
N ASP A 12 6.89 -10.58 3.64
CA ASP A 12 7.64 -10.57 2.38
C ASP A 12 8.65 -11.73 2.33
N PRO A 13 8.55 -12.63 1.33
CA PRO A 13 9.42 -13.81 1.26
C PRO A 13 10.87 -13.46 0.98
N ILE A 14 11.13 -12.35 0.29
CA ILE A 14 12.50 -11.90 0.01
C ILE A 14 13.14 -11.38 1.29
N ILE A 15 12.41 -10.55 2.03
CA ILE A 15 12.88 -10.04 3.32
C ILE A 15 13.12 -11.19 4.30
N LYS A 16 12.19 -12.13 4.44
CA LYS A 16 12.38 -13.33 5.28
C LYS A 16 13.65 -14.10 4.96
N ARG A 17 13.96 -14.25 3.68
CA ARG A 17 15.18 -14.95 3.21
C ARG A 17 16.46 -14.16 3.52
N GLU A 18 16.43 -12.84 3.31
CA GLU A 18 17.61 -12.00 3.43
C GLU A 18 17.85 -11.47 4.86
N LEU A 19 16.79 -11.35 5.68
CA LEU A 19 16.85 -10.80 7.04
C LEU A 19 17.92 -11.45 7.95
N PRO A 20 18.14 -12.79 7.93
CA PRO A 20 19.18 -13.40 8.75
C PRO A 20 20.61 -12.91 8.47
N LYS A 21 20.82 -12.28 7.31
CA LYS A 21 22.11 -11.67 6.92
C LYS A 21 22.29 -10.26 7.51
N TYR A 22 21.19 -9.64 7.96
CA TYR A 22 21.18 -8.32 8.56
C TYR A 22 21.65 -8.40 10.01
N LYS A 23 22.81 -7.82 10.30
CA LYS A 23 23.50 -8.01 11.60
C LYS A 23 23.43 -6.80 12.52
N HIS A 24 22.90 -5.68 12.08
CA HIS A 24 22.96 -4.41 12.79
C HIS A 24 21.62 -3.69 12.75
N GLY A 25 21.37 -2.90 13.80
CA GLY A 25 20.17 -2.08 13.93
C GLY A 25 19.01 -2.78 14.64
N LYS A 26 17.98 -2.00 14.92
CA LYS A 26 16.74 -2.47 15.55
C LYS A 26 15.73 -2.86 14.48
N LEU A 27 15.05 -3.97 14.69
CA LEU A 27 14.08 -4.53 13.75
C LEU A 27 12.67 -4.12 14.17
N TYR A 28 11.89 -3.58 13.23
CA TYR A 28 10.52 -3.17 13.44
C TYR A 28 9.61 -3.82 12.35
N PRO A 29 9.26 -5.10 12.54
CA PRO A 29 8.39 -5.80 11.61
C PRO A 29 6.94 -5.31 11.72
N PHE A 30 6.23 -5.25 10.60
CA PHE A 30 4.79 -5.12 10.58
C PHE A 30 4.15 -6.23 9.75
N ALA A 31 2.92 -6.59 10.08
CA ALA A 31 2.16 -7.65 9.42
C ALA A 31 0.65 -7.34 9.44
N GLU A 32 -0.15 -8.07 8.66
CA GLU A 32 -1.60 -7.99 8.77
C GLU A 32 -2.09 -8.60 10.08
N GLU A 33 -1.59 -9.78 10.42
CA GLU A 33 -1.98 -10.50 11.64
C GLU A 33 -0.95 -10.31 12.74
N LYS A 34 -1.44 -10.42 13.98
CA LYS A 34 -0.58 -10.37 15.17
C LYS A 34 0.41 -11.53 15.18
N HIS A 35 1.68 -11.21 15.34
CA HIS A 35 2.72 -12.19 15.66
C HIS A 35 3.65 -11.63 16.75
N GLU A 36 4.44 -12.51 17.37
CA GLU A 36 5.42 -12.12 18.37
C GLU A 36 6.45 -11.15 17.78
N GLY A 37 6.67 -10.02 18.44
CA GLY A 37 7.61 -8.99 18.02
C GLY A 37 7.13 -8.06 16.90
N ALA A 38 5.85 -8.15 16.47
CA ALA A 38 5.31 -7.20 15.51
C ALA A 38 5.25 -5.79 16.09
N ALA A 39 5.88 -4.82 15.42
CA ALA A 39 5.83 -3.40 15.78
C ALA A 39 4.51 -2.74 15.38
N ALA A 40 3.84 -3.27 14.34
CA ALA A 40 2.46 -2.94 14.03
C ALA A 40 1.75 -4.12 13.37
N TYR A 41 0.44 -4.24 13.61
CA TYR A 41 -0.44 -5.25 13.02
C TYR A 41 -1.90 -4.77 13.06
N THR A 42 -2.79 -5.46 12.33
CA THR A 42 -4.23 -5.27 12.48
C THR A 42 -4.83 -6.32 13.41
N HIS A 43 -5.83 -5.92 14.16
CA HIS A 43 -6.66 -6.81 14.95
C HIS A 43 -8.08 -6.30 14.92
N GLU A 44 -9.01 -7.13 14.42
CA GLU A 44 -10.38 -6.71 14.16
C GLU A 44 -10.41 -5.45 13.27
N GLU A 45 -11.07 -4.38 13.71
CA GLU A 45 -11.17 -3.11 12.99
C GLU A 45 -10.09 -2.09 13.40
N SER A 46 -9.06 -2.52 14.13
CA SER A 46 -8.03 -1.63 14.68
C SER A 46 -6.65 -1.87 14.06
N LEU A 47 -5.92 -0.81 13.83
CA LEU A 47 -4.49 -0.77 13.55
C LEU A 47 -3.74 -0.54 14.86
N ILE A 48 -2.89 -1.48 15.25
CA ILE A 48 -2.19 -1.50 16.53
C ILE A 48 -0.71 -1.28 16.30
N PHE A 49 -0.13 -0.33 17.00
CA PHE A 49 1.31 -0.10 17.10
C PHE A 49 1.76 -0.53 18.51
N THR A 50 2.82 -1.31 18.60
CA THR A 50 3.33 -1.85 19.87
C THR A 50 4.62 -1.20 20.31
N GLU A 51 5.44 -0.70 19.36
CA GLU A 51 6.76 -0.17 19.60
C GLU A 51 7.08 1.06 18.73
N PRO A 52 7.96 1.95 19.19
CA PRO A 52 8.54 2.06 20.53
C PRO A 52 7.54 2.61 21.56
N VAL A 53 6.53 3.35 21.16
CA VAL A 53 5.45 3.85 22.03
C VAL A 53 4.14 3.24 21.58
N PRO A 54 3.46 2.43 22.42
CA PRO A 54 2.21 1.78 22.04
C PRO A 54 1.08 2.78 21.83
N PHE A 55 0.30 2.56 20.76
CA PHE A 55 -0.98 3.22 20.50
C PHE A 55 -1.79 2.42 19.47
N ASN A 56 -3.05 2.76 19.33
CA ASN A 56 -3.93 2.19 18.31
C ASN A 56 -4.80 3.27 17.66
N MET A 57 -5.38 2.94 16.52
CA MET A 57 -6.42 3.72 15.86
C MET A 57 -7.35 2.78 15.09
N GLU A 58 -8.58 3.20 14.86
CA GLU A 58 -9.50 2.41 14.07
C GLU A 58 -9.13 2.47 12.58
N LEU A 59 -9.34 1.37 11.85
CA LEU A 59 -9.04 1.31 10.41
C LEU A 59 -9.86 2.33 9.61
N GLU A 60 -11.08 2.66 10.07
CA GLU A 60 -11.94 3.67 9.47
C GLU A 60 -11.41 5.11 9.65
N GLU A 61 -10.55 5.35 10.63
CA GLU A 61 -9.90 6.64 10.85
C GLU A 61 -8.79 6.90 9.80
N LEU A 62 -8.29 5.85 9.12
CA LEU A 62 -7.27 6.01 8.07
C LEU A 62 -7.85 6.74 6.86
N SER A 63 -7.22 7.84 6.48
CA SER A 63 -7.62 8.62 5.30
C SER A 63 -7.43 7.87 3.98
N LEU A 64 -6.42 7.02 3.90
CA LEU A 64 -6.12 6.20 2.72
C LEU A 64 -6.62 4.77 2.93
N THR A 65 -7.40 4.28 1.98
CA THR A 65 -7.97 2.92 2.00
C THR A 65 -7.19 1.97 1.08
N GLY A 66 -7.40 0.68 1.31
CA GLY A 66 -6.79 -0.39 0.53
C GLY A 66 -5.54 -0.98 1.18
N LYS A 67 -5.27 -2.24 0.88
CA LYS A 67 -4.24 -3.06 1.53
C LYS A 67 -2.84 -2.45 1.46
N HIS A 68 -2.43 -1.95 0.30
CA HIS A 68 -1.12 -1.32 0.14
C HIS A 68 -0.97 -0.01 0.95
N ASN A 69 -2.06 0.75 1.10
CA ASN A 69 -2.06 1.95 1.91
C ASN A 69 -2.03 1.63 3.40
N LEU A 70 -2.65 0.53 3.81
CA LEU A 70 -2.51 0.00 5.17
C LEU A 70 -1.05 -0.31 5.51
N TYR A 71 -0.33 -1.00 4.62
CA TYR A 71 1.10 -1.26 4.80
C TYR A 71 1.95 0.01 4.84
N ASN A 72 1.64 0.97 3.95
CA ASN A 72 2.28 2.28 3.96
C ASN A 72 2.02 3.03 5.28
N SER A 73 0.80 2.97 5.80
CA SER A 73 0.42 3.58 7.08
C SER A 73 1.16 2.92 8.26
N MET A 74 1.27 1.59 8.27
CA MET A 74 2.08 0.87 9.27
C MET A 74 3.54 1.32 9.22
N ALA A 75 4.15 1.28 8.04
CA ALA A 75 5.55 1.66 7.87
C ALA A 75 5.81 3.12 8.25
N ALA A 76 4.95 4.04 7.83
CA ALA A 76 5.04 5.46 8.16
C ALA A 76 4.84 5.71 9.65
N GLY A 77 3.82 5.08 10.25
CA GLY A 77 3.52 5.20 11.68
C GLY A 77 4.66 4.68 12.57
N ILE A 78 5.22 3.50 12.25
CA ILE A 78 6.40 2.98 12.96
C ILE A 78 7.58 3.93 12.80
N SER A 79 7.87 4.37 11.58
CA SER A 79 9.02 5.24 11.32
C SER A 79 8.93 6.56 12.06
N ALA A 80 7.75 7.18 12.08
CA ALA A 80 7.50 8.41 12.84
C ALA A 80 7.61 8.18 14.36
N ASN A 81 7.07 7.05 14.85
CA ASN A 81 7.16 6.66 16.25
C ASN A 81 8.61 6.44 16.70
N VAL A 82 9.41 5.74 15.88
CA VAL A 82 10.86 5.57 16.10
C VAL A 82 11.62 6.91 16.10
N ALA A 83 11.18 7.84 15.25
CA ALA A 83 11.74 9.21 15.21
C ALA A 83 11.29 10.09 16.39
N GLY A 84 10.49 9.57 17.32
CA GLY A 84 10.04 10.28 18.51
C GLY A 84 8.87 11.24 18.29
N ILE A 85 8.15 11.10 17.18
CA ILE A 85 6.93 11.87 16.95
C ILE A 85 5.83 11.37 17.89
N GLN A 86 5.10 12.30 18.48
CA GLN A 86 4.00 11.97 19.41
C GLN A 86 2.88 11.22 18.69
N LYS A 87 2.30 10.23 19.37
CA LYS A 87 1.27 9.35 18.82
C LYS A 87 0.02 10.12 18.35
N GLU A 88 -0.34 11.20 19.00
CA GLU A 88 -1.46 12.07 18.63
C GLU A 88 -1.22 12.70 17.24
N THR A 89 0.01 13.18 17.00
CA THR A 89 0.42 13.74 15.70
C THR A 89 0.46 12.67 14.62
N ILE A 90 0.92 11.45 14.96
CA ILE A 90 0.92 10.32 14.01
C ILE A 90 -0.51 9.95 13.62
N ARG A 91 -1.42 9.82 14.59
CA ARG A 91 -2.85 9.54 14.35
C ARG A 91 -3.49 10.60 13.46
N GLU A 92 -3.30 11.89 13.80
CA GLU A 92 -3.80 13.01 13.01
C GLU A 92 -3.28 12.95 11.57
N ALA A 93 -1.97 12.76 11.37
CA ALA A 93 -1.37 12.67 10.05
C ALA A 93 -1.93 11.49 9.23
N LEU A 94 -2.04 10.30 9.81
CA LEU A 94 -2.60 9.12 9.14
C LEU A 94 -4.09 9.28 8.82
N GLY A 95 -4.84 10.01 9.65
CA GLY A 95 -6.27 10.28 9.47
C GLY A 95 -6.60 11.42 8.51
N THR A 96 -5.66 12.35 8.26
CA THR A 96 -5.93 13.54 7.46
C THR A 96 -5.12 13.62 6.15
N PHE A 97 -4.21 12.69 5.91
CA PHE A 97 -3.37 12.69 4.73
C PHE A 97 -4.19 12.55 3.44
N ALA A 98 -4.24 13.59 2.62
CA ALA A 98 -5.06 13.65 1.41
C ALA A 98 -4.59 12.74 0.26
N GLY A 99 -3.51 11.98 0.45
CA GLY A 99 -2.92 11.16 -0.61
C GLY A 99 -1.93 11.94 -1.48
N VAL A 100 -1.42 11.27 -2.48
CA VAL A 100 -0.51 11.85 -3.48
C VAL A 100 -1.25 11.92 -4.81
N GLU A 101 -1.18 13.05 -5.49
CA GLU A 101 -1.73 13.22 -6.85
C GLU A 101 -1.32 12.05 -7.75
N HIS A 102 -2.23 11.63 -8.61
CA HIS A 102 -2.04 10.53 -9.56
C HIS A 102 -1.84 9.13 -8.93
N ARG A 103 -2.18 8.96 -7.64
CA ARG A 103 -2.16 7.66 -6.95
C ARG A 103 -3.54 7.34 -6.38
N LEU A 104 -4.30 6.51 -7.10
CA LEU A 104 -5.71 6.19 -6.81
C LEU A 104 -6.54 7.44 -6.52
N GLU A 105 -6.18 8.53 -7.16
CA GLU A 105 -6.79 9.85 -7.01
C GLU A 105 -8.22 9.83 -7.57
N LYS A 106 -9.20 10.12 -6.74
CA LYS A 106 -10.60 10.29 -7.19
C LYS A 106 -10.73 11.66 -7.87
N VAL A 107 -10.74 11.65 -9.20
CA VAL A 107 -10.75 12.89 -10.01
C VAL A 107 -12.17 13.44 -10.16
N ALA A 108 -13.15 12.58 -10.42
CA ALA A 108 -14.53 12.98 -10.66
C ALA A 108 -15.52 11.84 -10.38
N LYS A 109 -16.79 12.22 -10.20
CA LYS A 109 -17.93 11.30 -10.26
C LYS A 109 -18.99 11.89 -11.17
N VAL A 110 -19.23 11.24 -12.32
CA VAL A 110 -20.18 11.72 -13.33
C VAL A 110 -21.17 10.60 -13.63
N ASN A 111 -22.47 10.88 -13.53
CA ASN A 111 -23.56 9.93 -13.78
C ASN A 111 -23.39 8.58 -13.03
N GLY A 112 -22.88 8.62 -11.79
CA GLY A 112 -22.64 7.43 -10.99
C GLY A 112 -21.31 6.71 -11.26
N VAL A 113 -20.57 7.10 -12.30
CA VAL A 113 -19.25 6.55 -12.63
C VAL A 113 -18.16 7.34 -11.90
N GLU A 114 -17.32 6.64 -11.16
CA GLU A 114 -16.14 7.23 -10.52
C GLU A 114 -14.94 7.17 -11.48
N TYR A 115 -14.26 8.30 -11.64
CA TYR A 115 -13.03 8.42 -12.42
C TYR A 115 -11.85 8.49 -11.47
N ILE A 116 -10.95 7.53 -11.61
CA ILE A 116 -9.78 7.38 -10.74
C ILE A 116 -8.51 7.51 -11.58
N ASN A 117 -7.63 8.41 -11.17
CA ASN A 117 -6.32 8.61 -11.79
C ASN A 117 -5.26 7.87 -10.97
N ASP A 118 -4.64 6.87 -11.57
CA ASP A 118 -3.52 6.13 -11.00
C ASP A 118 -2.32 6.08 -11.95
N SER A 119 -2.07 7.18 -12.66
CA SER A 119 -0.95 7.26 -13.62
C SER A 119 0.44 7.10 -12.98
N LYS A 120 0.51 7.13 -11.65
CA LYS A 120 1.69 6.75 -10.84
C LYS A 120 1.93 5.23 -10.84
N ALA A 121 0.96 4.39 -11.19
CA ALA A 121 1.10 2.95 -11.32
C ALA A 121 1.90 2.61 -12.59
N THR A 122 3.21 2.70 -12.51
CA THR A 122 4.13 2.56 -13.65
C THR A 122 4.67 1.14 -13.84
N ASN A 123 4.13 0.16 -13.14
CA ASN A 123 4.47 -1.26 -13.24
C ASN A 123 3.23 -2.15 -12.98
N VAL A 124 3.34 -3.42 -13.34
CA VAL A 124 2.23 -4.40 -13.24
C VAL A 124 1.77 -4.59 -11.79
N ASN A 125 2.69 -4.66 -10.85
CA ASN A 125 2.38 -4.85 -9.43
C ASN A 125 1.53 -3.67 -8.88
N SER A 126 1.85 -2.44 -9.25
CA SER A 126 1.05 -1.28 -8.86
C SER A 126 -0.37 -1.35 -9.47
N CYS A 127 -0.49 -1.77 -10.72
CA CYS A 127 -1.78 -1.98 -11.38
C CYS A 127 -2.60 -3.09 -10.69
N TRP A 128 -1.94 -4.16 -10.23
CA TRP A 128 -2.58 -5.23 -9.48
C TRP A 128 -3.23 -4.70 -8.19
N TYR A 129 -2.49 -3.92 -7.39
CA TYR A 129 -3.03 -3.31 -6.17
C TYR A 129 -4.16 -2.30 -6.46
N ALA A 130 -4.04 -1.53 -7.53
CA ALA A 130 -5.10 -0.62 -7.96
C ALA A 130 -6.40 -1.38 -8.25
N LEU A 131 -6.33 -2.44 -9.05
CA LEU A 131 -7.49 -3.28 -9.38
C LEU A 131 -8.07 -3.98 -8.13
N GLN A 132 -7.23 -4.47 -7.23
CA GLN A 132 -7.68 -5.05 -5.96
C GLN A 132 -8.52 -4.07 -5.14
N SER A 133 -8.17 -2.78 -5.18
CA SER A 133 -8.86 -1.72 -4.44
C SER A 133 -10.22 -1.34 -5.03
N MET A 134 -10.53 -1.76 -6.27
CA MET A 134 -11.79 -1.43 -6.94
C MET A 134 -12.95 -2.22 -6.32
N LYS A 135 -14.02 -1.50 -5.93
CA LYS A 135 -15.23 -2.08 -5.34
C LYS A 135 -16.22 -2.64 -6.36
N GLY A 136 -16.11 -2.26 -7.62
CA GLY A 136 -17.03 -2.62 -8.69
C GLY A 136 -16.32 -2.91 -10.00
N LYS A 137 -17.12 -3.21 -11.05
CA LYS A 137 -16.60 -3.39 -12.40
C LYS A 137 -15.94 -2.11 -12.91
N THR A 138 -14.77 -2.27 -13.48
CA THR A 138 -13.88 -1.18 -13.87
C THR A 138 -13.66 -1.18 -15.39
N VAL A 139 -13.63 -0.02 -16.00
CA VAL A 139 -13.02 0.17 -17.32
C VAL A 139 -11.57 0.59 -17.07
N LEU A 140 -10.63 -0.28 -17.37
CA LEU A 140 -9.22 -0.04 -17.15
C LEU A 140 -8.57 0.58 -18.38
N ILE A 141 -7.95 1.74 -18.20
CA ILE A 141 -7.16 2.41 -19.24
C ILE A 141 -5.69 2.14 -18.95
N LEU A 142 -5.04 1.39 -19.82
CA LEU A 142 -3.62 1.07 -19.75
C LEU A 142 -2.87 1.80 -20.86
N GLY A 143 -1.72 2.36 -20.52
CA GLY A 143 -0.93 3.04 -21.53
C GLY A 143 0.45 3.43 -21.06
N GLY A 144 1.24 3.95 -22.00
CA GLY A 144 2.60 4.40 -21.75
C GLY A 144 3.63 3.63 -22.58
N LYS A 145 4.91 3.87 -22.27
CA LYS A 145 6.02 3.15 -22.90
C LYS A 145 6.18 1.79 -22.25
N ASP A 146 6.08 0.72 -23.03
CA ASP A 146 6.39 -0.63 -22.54
C ASP A 146 7.83 -0.72 -22.03
N LYS A 147 7.98 -1.34 -20.86
CA LYS A 147 9.27 -1.57 -20.18
C LYS A 147 9.61 -3.06 -20.08
N GLY A 148 8.98 -3.90 -20.90
CA GLY A 148 9.14 -5.35 -20.81
C GLY A 148 8.30 -5.98 -19.70
N ASN A 149 7.17 -5.37 -19.35
CA ASN A 149 6.27 -5.88 -18.32
C ASN A 149 5.66 -7.22 -18.71
N ASP A 150 5.51 -8.12 -17.73
CA ASP A 150 4.71 -9.33 -17.86
C ASP A 150 3.28 -9.06 -17.33
N TYR A 151 2.34 -8.91 -18.25
CA TYR A 151 0.95 -8.64 -17.92
C TYR A 151 0.17 -9.90 -17.51
N SER A 152 0.75 -11.10 -17.63
CA SER A 152 0.11 -12.33 -17.18
C SER A 152 -0.20 -12.32 -15.69
N GLU A 153 0.60 -11.61 -14.89
CA GLU A 153 0.42 -11.46 -13.45
C GLU A 153 -0.91 -10.81 -13.04
N ILE A 154 -1.50 -9.98 -13.92
CA ILE A 154 -2.78 -9.31 -13.65
C ILE A 154 -3.94 -9.88 -14.46
N ALA A 155 -3.70 -10.85 -15.35
CA ALA A 155 -4.69 -11.34 -16.30
C ALA A 155 -5.98 -11.84 -15.64
N ASP A 156 -5.86 -12.61 -14.57
CA ASP A 156 -7.04 -13.18 -13.88
C ASP A 156 -7.81 -12.09 -13.14
N LEU A 157 -7.12 -11.16 -12.51
CA LEU A 157 -7.74 -10.03 -11.83
C LEU A 157 -8.45 -9.08 -12.82
N VAL A 158 -7.87 -8.89 -14.00
CA VAL A 158 -8.51 -8.14 -15.10
C VAL A 158 -9.79 -8.82 -15.53
N LYS A 159 -9.82 -10.13 -15.75
CA LYS A 159 -11.03 -10.89 -16.08
C LYS A 159 -12.12 -10.75 -15.00
N GLU A 160 -11.71 -10.79 -13.74
CA GLU A 160 -12.61 -10.66 -12.59
C GLU A 160 -13.17 -9.24 -12.45
N LYS A 161 -12.31 -8.23 -12.49
CA LYS A 161 -12.63 -6.84 -12.10
C LYS A 161 -13.01 -5.94 -13.27
N CYS A 162 -12.50 -6.19 -14.48
CA CYS A 162 -12.72 -5.28 -15.59
C CYS A 162 -13.92 -5.67 -16.46
N SER A 163 -14.65 -4.67 -16.91
CA SER A 163 -15.68 -4.81 -17.95
C SER A 163 -15.15 -4.47 -19.35
N ALA A 164 -14.09 -3.66 -19.41
CA ALA A 164 -13.40 -3.31 -20.65
C ALA A 164 -11.96 -2.89 -20.37
N LEU A 165 -11.13 -3.03 -21.40
CA LEU A 165 -9.76 -2.52 -21.44
C LEU A 165 -9.63 -1.51 -22.57
N ILE A 166 -8.96 -0.39 -22.30
CA ILE A 166 -8.61 0.62 -23.29
C ILE A 166 -7.10 0.77 -23.29
N PHE A 167 -6.47 0.56 -24.43
CA PHE A 167 -5.02 0.68 -24.56
C PHE A 167 -4.66 2.01 -25.21
N LEU A 168 -3.71 2.73 -24.60
CA LEU A 168 -3.16 3.99 -25.09
C LEU A 168 -1.64 3.83 -25.28
N GLY A 169 -1.16 4.05 -26.49
CA GLY A 169 0.28 3.98 -26.78
C GLY A 169 0.57 3.82 -28.25
N ALA A 170 1.86 3.93 -28.61
CA ALA A 170 2.32 3.77 -29.99
C ALA A 170 2.39 2.29 -30.41
N ASP A 171 2.52 1.38 -29.46
CA ASP A 171 2.56 -0.07 -29.67
C ASP A 171 1.71 -0.77 -28.61
N ASN A 172 0.65 -1.43 -29.03
CA ASN A 172 -0.31 -2.16 -28.19
C ASN A 172 -0.36 -3.64 -28.57
N SER A 173 0.76 -4.20 -29.07
CA SER A 173 0.84 -5.58 -29.58
C SER A 173 0.96 -6.66 -28.49
N LYS A 174 1.07 -6.28 -27.22
CA LYS A 174 1.16 -7.18 -26.08
C LYS A 174 -0.15 -7.32 -25.32
#